data_fc27bb3aed8ac80aed19271e5c1141c3
#
_entry.id   fc27bb3aed8ac80aed19271e5c1141c3
#
_cell.length_a   1.000
_cell.length_b   1.000
_cell.length_c   1.000
_cell.angle_alpha   90.00
_cell.angle_beta   90.00
_cell.angle_gamma   90.00
#
_symmetry.space_group_name_H-M   'P 1'
#
loop_
_entity.id
_entity.type
_entity.pdbx_description
1 polymer ?
#
loop_
_entity_poly.entity_id
_entity_poly.type
_entity_poly.pdbx_seq_one_letter_code
_entity_poly.pdbx_strand_id
1 'polypeptide(L)'
;MKQINIFDEVIEECCSNPITGYFRDGFCHTDKLDRGLHVVCAQVTSEFLEFSKSRGNDLSTPRPEFEFPGLKEGDSWCLCAERWKEAYECGFAPKIFLKRTNKLSLIHI
;
A
#
# COMPACT_ATOMS: atom_id res chain seq x y z
N MET A 1 13.53 7.61 -13.29
CA MET A 1 12.34 8.41 -13.60
C MET A 1 11.59 8.72 -12.31
N LYS A 2 11.26 9.98 -12.11
CA LYS A 2 10.51 10.39 -10.92
C LYS A 2 9.02 10.15 -11.14
N GLN A 3 8.41 9.46 -10.19
CA GLN A 3 6.96 9.26 -10.21
C GLN A 3 6.30 10.37 -9.39
N ILE A 4 5.02 10.59 -9.65
CA ILE A 4 4.28 11.70 -9.03
C ILE A 4 3.11 11.18 -8.21
N ASN A 5 2.71 11.98 -7.23
CA ASN A 5 1.54 11.69 -6.41
C ASN A 5 0.26 12.20 -7.09
N ILE A 6 -0.87 12.08 -6.41
CA ILE A 6 -2.16 12.46 -6.99
C ILE A 6 -2.30 13.96 -7.20
N PHE A 7 -1.39 14.78 -6.66
CA PHE A 7 -1.37 16.23 -6.85
C PHE A 7 -0.39 16.67 -7.93
N ASP A 8 0.15 15.73 -8.72
CA ASP A 8 1.17 16.01 -9.75
C ASP A 8 2.51 16.50 -9.18
N GLU A 9 2.76 16.24 -7.92
CA GLU A 9 4.03 16.54 -7.25
C GLU A 9 4.89 15.28 -7.18
N VAL A 10 6.20 15.44 -6.98
CA VAL A 10 7.08 14.29 -6.74
C VAL A 10 6.54 13.53 -5.52
N ILE A 11 6.39 12.20 -5.67
CA ILE A 11 5.81 11.38 -4.63
C ILE A 11 6.67 11.39 -3.37
N GLU A 12 6.04 11.47 -2.20
CA GLU A 12 6.74 11.44 -0.90
C GLU A 12 6.88 10.00 -0.40
N GLU A 13 7.84 9.80 0.50
CA GLU A 13 8.08 8.49 1.11
C GLU A 13 6.85 8.01 1.89
N CYS A 14 6.46 6.75 1.68
CA CYS A 14 5.35 6.15 2.41
C CYS A 14 5.80 5.66 3.78
N CYS A 15 6.80 4.80 3.83
CA CYS A 15 7.35 4.31 5.10
C CYS A 15 8.67 3.60 4.89
N SER A 16 9.61 3.86 5.80
CA SER A 16 10.91 3.16 5.80
C SER A 16 11.04 2.13 6.92
N ASN A 17 10.10 2.10 7.87
CA ASN A 17 10.11 1.13 8.98
C ASN A 17 8.67 0.80 9.41
N PRO A 18 8.08 -0.27 8.88
CA PRO A 18 8.67 -1.25 7.95
C PRO A 18 8.89 -0.64 6.57
N ILE A 19 9.97 -1.06 5.90
CA ILE A 19 10.24 -0.53 4.56
C ILE A 19 9.21 -1.12 3.59
N THR A 20 8.54 -0.25 2.85
CA THR A 20 7.42 -0.60 1.99
C THR A 20 7.73 -0.36 0.52
N GLY A 21 6.77 -0.69 -0.33
CA GLY A 21 6.82 -0.47 -1.76
C GLY A 21 7.22 -1.72 -2.54
N TYR A 22 6.79 -1.76 -3.80
CA TYR A 22 7.13 -2.85 -4.68
C TYR A 22 8.64 -3.05 -4.77
N PHE A 23 9.40 -1.95 -4.82
CA PHE A 23 10.86 -1.98 -4.88
C PHE A 23 11.53 -2.02 -3.51
N ARG A 24 10.78 -1.99 -2.43
CA ARG A 24 11.29 -1.89 -1.06
C ARG A 24 12.22 -0.69 -0.87
N ASP A 25 11.85 0.44 -1.46
CA ASP A 25 12.58 1.70 -1.33
C ASP A 25 11.89 2.70 -0.41
N GLY A 26 10.77 2.31 0.19
CA GLY A 26 9.99 3.17 1.10
C GLY A 26 8.94 4.00 0.39
N PHE A 27 8.89 3.97 -0.93
CA PHE A 27 7.97 4.76 -1.75
C PHE A 27 6.99 3.86 -2.49
N CYS A 28 5.82 4.37 -2.78
CA CYS A 28 4.83 3.64 -3.58
C CYS A 28 5.13 3.83 -5.08
N HIS A 29 6.38 3.53 -5.46
CA HIS A 29 6.78 3.49 -6.86
C HIS A 29 6.30 2.19 -7.50
N THR A 30 6.07 2.24 -8.80
CA THR A 30 5.60 1.07 -9.53
C THR A 30 6.21 1.02 -10.93
N ASP A 31 6.09 -0.13 -11.58
CA ASP A 31 6.38 -0.29 -13.00
C ASP A 31 5.45 -1.35 -13.58
N LYS A 32 5.64 -1.68 -14.86
CA LYS A 32 4.74 -2.63 -15.55
C LYS A 32 4.86 -4.07 -15.07
N LEU A 33 5.86 -4.40 -14.28
CA LEU A 33 6.00 -5.74 -13.70
C LEU A 33 5.26 -5.86 -12.37
N ASP A 34 4.89 -4.73 -11.77
CA ASP A 34 4.11 -4.69 -10.54
C ASP A 34 2.63 -4.88 -10.86
N ARG A 35 2.22 -6.13 -11.05
CA ARG A 35 0.85 -6.47 -11.44
C ARG A 35 -0.16 -6.09 -10.36
N GLY A 36 0.24 -6.11 -9.10
CA GLY A 36 -0.63 -5.74 -8.00
C GLY A 36 -0.83 -4.24 -7.88
N LEU A 37 0.00 -3.43 -8.56
CA LEU A 37 -0.03 -1.98 -8.49
C LEU A 37 -0.05 -1.49 -7.04
N HIS A 38 1.09 -1.66 -6.36
CA HIS A 38 1.27 -1.28 -4.95
C HIS A 38 1.48 0.23 -4.86
N VAL A 39 0.44 0.98 -5.16
CA VAL A 39 0.51 2.43 -5.41
C VAL A 39 -0.18 3.29 -4.36
N VAL A 40 -0.90 2.68 -3.42
CA VAL A 40 -1.70 3.39 -2.42
C VAL A 40 -1.01 3.37 -1.07
N CYS A 41 -0.49 4.50 -0.61
CA CYS A 41 0.09 4.59 0.73
C CYS A 41 -1.03 4.81 1.74
N ALA A 42 -1.21 3.87 2.65
CA ALA A 42 -2.27 3.94 3.65
C ALA A 42 -1.74 3.55 5.03
N GLN A 43 -2.39 4.08 6.06
CA GLN A 43 -2.12 3.68 7.44
C GLN A 43 -3.10 2.56 7.78
N VAL A 44 -2.57 1.35 7.97
CA VAL A 44 -3.42 0.18 8.18
C VAL A 44 -4.05 0.16 9.58
N THR A 45 -5.23 -0.44 9.65
CA THR A 45 -5.98 -0.64 10.90
C THR A 45 -6.11 -2.13 11.15
N SER A 46 -6.42 -2.50 12.40
CA SER A 46 -6.69 -3.91 12.73
C SER A 46 -7.82 -4.47 11.88
N GLU A 47 -8.89 -3.71 11.69
CA GLU A 47 -10.05 -4.14 10.91
C GLU A 47 -9.67 -4.39 9.45
N PHE A 48 -8.87 -3.49 8.87
CA PHE A 48 -8.40 -3.69 7.49
C PHE A 48 -7.53 -4.93 7.38
N LEU A 49 -6.61 -5.12 8.32
CA LEU A 49 -5.69 -6.27 8.29
C LEU A 49 -6.45 -7.60 8.39
N GLU A 50 -7.45 -7.68 9.25
CA GLU A 50 -8.30 -8.86 9.37
C GLU A 50 -9.11 -9.11 8.11
N PHE A 51 -9.71 -8.06 7.57
CA PHE A 51 -10.47 -8.13 6.32
C PHE A 51 -9.59 -8.62 5.17
N SER A 52 -8.42 -8.01 5.02
CA SER A 52 -7.48 -8.36 3.96
C SER A 52 -7.06 -9.82 4.04
N LYS A 53 -6.76 -10.30 5.26
CA LYS A 53 -6.40 -11.70 5.50
C LYS A 53 -7.54 -12.63 5.08
N SER A 54 -8.78 -12.28 5.43
CA SER A 54 -9.96 -13.09 5.09
C SER A 54 -10.19 -13.18 3.58
N ARG A 55 -9.67 -12.21 2.82
CA ARG A 55 -9.79 -12.17 1.37
C ARG A 55 -8.55 -12.73 0.66
N GLY A 56 -7.68 -13.41 1.38
CA GLY A 56 -6.52 -14.08 0.80
C GLY A 56 -5.27 -13.23 0.69
N ASN A 57 -5.26 -12.03 1.27
CA ASN A 57 -4.10 -11.15 1.26
C ASN A 57 -3.65 -10.89 2.70
N ASP A 58 -2.92 -11.86 3.26
CA ASP A 58 -2.45 -11.80 4.65
C ASP A 58 -1.25 -10.89 4.77
N LEU A 59 -1.45 -9.70 5.32
CA LEU A 59 -0.40 -8.72 5.57
C LEU A 59 0.10 -8.73 7.02
N SER A 60 -0.48 -9.58 7.86
CA SER A 60 -0.17 -9.60 9.30
C SER A 60 0.90 -10.62 9.68
N THR A 61 1.00 -11.71 8.92
CA THR A 61 1.94 -12.79 9.24
C THR A 61 3.33 -12.45 8.73
N PRO A 62 4.36 -12.48 9.58
CA PRO A 62 5.74 -12.27 9.10
C PRO A 62 6.14 -13.28 8.04
N ARG A 63 6.90 -12.80 7.06
CA ARG A 63 7.47 -13.62 6.00
C ARG A 63 8.97 -13.36 5.93
N PRO A 64 9.78 -14.04 6.77
CA PRO A 64 11.23 -13.79 6.83
C PRO A 64 11.94 -14.02 5.49
N GLU A 65 11.45 -14.96 4.66
CA GLU A 65 12.00 -15.24 3.34
C GLU A 65 11.92 -14.04 2.38
N PHE A 66 11.02 -13.09 2.66
CA PHE A 66 10.87 -11.85 1.89
C PHE A 66 11.26 -10.63 2.72
N GLU A 67 11.89 -10.83 3.88
CA GLU A 67 12.24 -9.76 4.81
C GLU A 67 11.02 -8.91 5.19
N PHE A 68 9.85 -9.55 5.27
CA PHE A 68 8.60 -8.88 5.61
C PHE A 68 8.24 -9.16 7.07
N PRO A 69 8.21 -8.12 7.93
CA PRO A 69 7.99 -8.31 9.36
C PRO A 69 6.53 -8.54 9.76
N GLY A 70 5.60 -8.41 8.82
CA GLY A 70 4.16 -8.39 9.15
C GLY A 70 3.74 -7.00 9.59
N LEU A 71 2.52 -6.62 9.23
CA LEU A 71 2.00 -5.29 9.58
C LEU A 71 1.16 -5.34 10.85
N LYS A 72 1.18 -4.25 11.59
CA LYS A 72 0.34 -4.01 12.76
C LYS A 72 -0.41 -2.71 12.58
N GLU A 73 -1.46 -2.54 13.37
CA GLU A 73 -2.22 -1.29 13.36
C GLU A 73 -1.28 -0.08 13.52
N GLY A 74 -1.49 0.92 12.68
CA GLY A 74 -0.68 2.12 12.69
C GLY A 74 0.46 2.13 11.69
N ASP A 75 0.86 0.97 11.16
CA ASP A 75 1.90 0.90 10.14
C ASP A 75 1.41 1.52 8.84
N SER A 76 2.32 2.11 8.07
CA SER A 76 2.01 2.62 6.73
C SER A 76 2.56 1.65 5.70
N TRP A 77 1.81 1.42 4.65
CA TRP A 77 2.18 0.44 3.63
C TRP A 77 1.66 0.84 2.26
N CYS A 78 2.42 0.48 1.23
CA CYS A 78 1.97 0.66 -0.15
C CYS A 78 1.07 -0.50 -0.53
N LEU A 79 -0.24 -0.25 -0.50
CA LEU A 79 -1.24 -1.27 -0.77
C LEU A 79 -1.50 -1.42 -2.26
N CYS A 80 -1.87 -2.63 -2.65
CA CYS A 80 -2.41 -2.90 -3.97
C CYS A 80 -3.70 -2.10 -4.16
N ALA A 81 -3.81 -1.38 -5.28
CA ALA A 81 -4.97 -0.52 -5.53
C ALA A 81 -6.29 -1.28 -5.48
N GLU A 82 -6.34 -2.48 -6.07
CA GLU A 82 -7.56 -3.28 -6.06
C GLU A 82 -7.92 -3.78 -4.66
N ARG A 83 -6.92 -4.08 -3.83
CA ARG A 83 -7.17 -4.52 -2.46
C ARG A 83 -7.71 -3.38 -1.61
N TRP A 84 -7.23 -2.16 -1.83
CA TRP A 84 -7.78 -1.00 -1.14
C TRP A 84 -9.22 -0.75 -1.58
N LYS A 85 -9.49 -0.82 -2.89
CA LYS A 85 -10.83 -0.63 -3.43
C LYS A 85 -11.81 -1.67 -2.88
N GLU A 86 -11.40 -2.94 -2.84
CA GLU A 86 -12.21 -4.02 -2.27
C GLU A 86 -12.59 -3.70 -0.82
N ALA A 87 -11.61 -3.26 -0.02
CA ALA A 87 -11.85 -2.89 1.37
C ALA A 87 -12.80 -1.70 1.46
N TYR A 88 -12.63 -0.72 0.58
CA TYR A 88 -13.49 0.45 0.54
C TYR A 88 -14.96 0.05 0.29
N GLU A 89 -15.18 -0.81 -0.68
CA GLU A 89 -16.52 -1.27 -1.04
C GLU A 89 -17.18 -2.06 0.10
N CYS A 90 -16.38 -2.67 0.97
CA CYS A 90 -16.88 -3.44 2.11
C CYS A 90 -16.84 -2.68 3.44
N GLY A 91 -16.43 -1.41 3.43
CA GLY A 91 -16.44 -0.58 4.63
C GLY A 91 -15.21 -0.71 5.53
N PHE A 92 -14.11 -1.28 5.04
CA PHE A 92 -12.90 -1.51 5.84
C PHE A 92 -11.66 -0.77 5.33
N ALA A 93 -11.81 0.17 4.38
CA ALA A 93 -10.65 0.84 3.79
C ALA A 93 -9.91 1.70 4.82
N PRO A 94 -8.57 1.59 4.90
CA PRO A 94 -7.78 2.47 5.76
C PRO A 94 -7.59 3.83 5.13
N LYS A 95 -7.16 4.80 5.93
CA LYS A 95 -6.88 6.16 5.47
C LYS A 95 -5.69 6.19 4.52
N ILE A 96 -5.79 7.01 3.48
CA ILE A 96 -4.74 7.18 2.48
C ILE A 96 -3.95 8.44 2.78
N PHE A 97 -2.61 8.36 2.63
CA PHE A 97 -1.73 9.53 2.61
C PHE A 97 -1.59 9.98 1.16
N LEU A 98 -2.34 10.99 0.78
CA LEU A 98 -2.47 11.38 -0.64
C LEU A 98 -1.16 11.82 -1.29
N LYS A 99 -0.30 12.53 -0.55
CA LYS A 99 1.00 12.98 -1.08
C LYS A 99 1.99 11.84 -1.26
N ARG A 100 1.73 10.70 -0.64
CA ARG A 100 2.57 9.50 -0.70
C ARG A 100 1.98 8.42 -1.59
N THR A 101 0.87 8.74 -2.27
CA THR A 101 0.14 7.80 -3.13
C THR A 101 0.41 8.13 -4.57
N ASN A 102 0.78 7.10 -5.35
CA ASN A 102 1.09 7.26 -6.77
C ASN A 102 -0.14 7.69 -7.56
N LYS A 103 0.04 8.61 -8.49
CA LYS A 103 -1.04 9.12 -9.32
C LYS A 103 -1.76 8.00 -10.09
N LEU A 104 -1.06 6.93 -10.43
CA LEU A 104 -1.65 5.79 -11.14
C LEU A 104 -2.81 5.15 -10.38
N SER A 105 -2.89 5.35 -9.05
CA SER A 105 -4.00 4.82 -8.26
C SER A 105 -5.36 5.33 -8.76
N LEU A 106 -5.39 6.56 -9.31
CA LEU A 106 -6.63 7.17 -9.79
C LEU A 106 -7.25 6.44 -10.98
N ILE A 107 -6.46 5.65 -11.70
CA ILE A 107 -6.94 4.88 -12.85
C ILE A 107 -7.64 3.60 -12.38
N HIS A 108 -7.28 3.10 -11.22
CA HIS A 108 -7.69 1.77 -10.72
C HIS A 108 -8.66 1.81 -9.54
N ILE A 109 -8.98 2.99 -9.05
CA ILE A 109 -9.89 3.12 -7.91
C ILE A 109 -11.16 3.87 -8.30
#